data_495a20d1155f575e07a946667717e041
#
_entry.id   495a20d1155f575e07a946667717e041
#
_cell.length_a   1.000
_cell.length_b   1.000
_cell.length_c   1.000
_cell.angle_alpha   90.00
_cell.angle_beta   90.00
_cell.angle_gamma   90.00
#
_symmetry.space_group_name_H-M   'P 1'
#
loop_
_entity.id
_entity.type
_entity.pdbx_description
1 polymer ?
#
loop_
_entity_poly.entity_id
_entity_poly.type
_entity_poly.pdbx_seq_one_letter_code
_entity_poly.pdbx_strand_id
1 'polypeptide(L)'
;MPVLNPFNRRLSIGLTTAAAALLLSISAAVAQPQALLDNYTPVTLEELANPPASDWLMWRGTPNNWAHSPLDQINKDNVDSLRLAWSWTMEPGKQETTPLVHDGIMFLPQACDFIEAVDATDGTPLWEYRRATVDHVAPLSCANRNGTLYKDQLIIATRDAFIVSLNATSGEVTWEQKIGDWTVGQHYSGGPQVFNGKVITGMSGCYYINTSCWITAHDADTGEELWRTNTVPKIGEPNGESWGDVPNEQRRGGS
;
A
#
# COMPACT_ATOMS: atom_id res chain seq x y z
N MET A 1 37.47 -66.62 43.78
CA MET A 1 37.37 -65.37 44.58
C MET A 1 36.89 -64.28 43.64
N PRO A 2 35.68 -63.77 43.80
CA PRO A 2 35.18 -62.69 42.94
C PRO A 2 35.42 -61.34 43.59
N VAL A 3 35.86 -60.39 42.77
CA VAL A 3 36.00 -58.97 43.17
C VAL A 3 34.75 -58.22 42.74
N LEU A 4 34.10 -57.65 43.72
CA LEU A 4 32.91 -56.78 43.59
C LEU A 4 33.32 -55.44 43.01
N ASN A 5 32.53 -54.93 42.05
CA ASN A 5 32.59 -53.58 41.54
C ASN A 5 31.30 -52.83 41.91
N PRO A 6 31.34 -51.76 42.69
CA PRO A 6 30.18 -50.92 43.00
C PRO A 6 30.28 -49.59 42.29
N PHE A 7 29.51 -49.36 41.21
CA PHE A 7 29.12 -47.99 40.82
C PHE A 7 27.88 -48.01 39.95
N ASN A 8 26.72 -48.02 40.63
CA ASN A 8 25.48 -47.69 40.02
C ASN A 8 24.86 -46.50 40.80
N ARG A 9 25.08 -45.28 40.36
CA ARG A 9 24.36 -44.11 40.86
C ARG A 9 23.78 -43.32 39.67
N ARG A 10 22.49 -43.53 39.50
CA ARG A 10 21.42 -42.63 39.09
C ARG A 10 21.84 -41.28 38.54
N LEU A 11 21.56 -41.02 37.27
CA LEU A 11 21.30 -39.69 36.68
C LEU A 11 19.94 -39.74 36.01
N SER A 12 18.92 -39.44 36.75
CA SER A 12 17.61 -39.06 36.22
C SER A 12 17.19 -37.84 37.00
N ILE A 13 17.10 -36.72 36.34
CA ILE A 13 16.34 -35.48 36.65
C ILE A 13 17.08 -34.37 35.91
N GLY A 14 16.46 -33.79 34.89
CA GLY A 14 16.96 -32.58 34.26
C GLY A 14 16.58 -32.31 32.80
N LEU A 15 15.59 -33.02 32.21
CA LEU A 15 15.25 -32.78 30.81
C LEU A 15 13.80 -32.27 30.54
N THR A 16 13.00 -32.05 31.58
CA THR A 16 11.58 -31.67 31.36
C THR A 16 11.25 -30.20 31.54
N THR A 17 12.14 -29.39 32.08
CA THR A 17 11.88 -27.96 32.32
C THR A 17 12.36 -27.02 31.20
N ALA A 18 13.35 -27.43 30.42
CA ALA A 18 13.90 -26.60 29.34
C ALA A 18 12.98 -26.55 28.08
N ALA A 19 12.27 -27.65 27.81
CA ALA A 19 11.37 -27.73 26.64
C ALA A 19 10.08 -26.87 26.80
N ALA A 20 9.56 -26.75 28.02
CA ALA A 20 8.36 -25.94 28.29
C ALA A 20 8.64 -24.42 28.21
N ALA A 21 9.84 -23.98 28.61
CA ALA A 21 10.23 -22.57 28.51
C ALA A 21 10.49 -22.13 27.05
N LEU A 22 10.99 -23.03 26.19
CA LEU A 22 11.23 -22.73 24.78
C LEU A 22 9.93 -22.64 23.97
N LEU A 23 8.89 -23.41 24.32
CA LEU A 23 7.57 -23.35 23.68
C LEU A 23 6.79 -22.07 24.05
N LEU A 24 6.97 -21.56 25.27
CA LEU A 24 6.35 -20.30 25.70
C LEU A 24 6.97 -19.06 25.04
N SER A 25 8.26 -19.09 24.74
CA SER A 25 8.93 -17.96 24.04
C SER A 25 8.58 -17.88 22.55
N ILE A 26 8.29 -19.01 21.90
CA ILE A 26 7.84 -19.03 20.50
C ILE A 26 6.42 -18.52 20.39
N SER A 27 5.54 -18.85 21.36
CA SER A 27 4.16 -18.35 21.38
C SER A 27 4.04 -16.84 21.61
N ALA A 28 4.96 -16.25 22.37
CA ALA A 28 4.95 -14.81 22.62
C ALA A 28 5.42 -13.98 21.40
N ALA A 29 6.36 -14.50 20.59
CA ALA A 29 6.87 -13.80 19.40
C ALA A 29 5.87 -13.79 18.23
N VAL A 30 4.95 -14.73 18.16
CA VAL A 30 3.90 -14.80 17.11
C VAL A 30 2.61 -14.06 17.52
N ALA A 31 2.45 -13.74 18.79
CA ALA A 31 1.21 -13.11 19.29
C ALA A 31 1.15 -11.59 19.07
N GLN A 32 2.28 -10.89 18.97
CA GLN A 32 2.31 -9.42 18.80
C GLN A 32 1.82 -8.95 17.43
N PRO A 33 2.24 -9.52 16.30
CA PRO A 33 1.75 -9.14 14.98
C PRO A 33 0.24 -9.31 14.82
N GLN A 34 -0.31 -10.41 15.33
CA GLN A 34 -1.74 -10.66 15.26
C GLN A 34 -2.54 -9.67 16.11
N ALA A 35 -2.08 -9.33 17.31
CA ALA A 35 -2.74 -8.36 18.16
C ALA A 35 -2.80 -6.96 17.53
N LEU A 36 -1.80 -6.57 16.72
CA LEU A 36 -1.80 -5.30 16.01
C LEU A 36 -2.91 -5.28 14.93
N LEU A 37 -3.02 -6.37 14.15
CA LEU A 37 -4.08 -6.52 13.14
C LEU A 37 -5.49 -6.59 13.75
N ASP A 38 -5.63 -7.27 14.89
CA ASP A 38 -6.90 -7.42 15.62
C ASP A 38 -7.40 -6.07 16.22
N ASN A 39 -6.48 -5.14 16.45
CA ASN A 39 -6.79 -3.81 17.01
C ASN A 39 -6.96 -2.74 15.93
N TYR A 40 -6.87 -3.08 14.64
CA TYR A 40 -7.10 -2.13 13.55
C TYR A 40 -8.51 -1.53 13.62
N THR A 41 -8.59 -0.21 13.55
CA THR A 41 -9.87 0.52 13.55
C THR A 41 -10.20 1.01 12.12
N PRO A 42 -11.42 0.81 11.62
CA PRO A 42 -11.78 1.25 10.27
C PRO A 42 -11.66 2.77 10.10
N VAL A 43 -10.90 3.22 9.11
CA VAL A 43 -10.67 4.64 8.80
C VAL A 43 -11.96 5.30 8.33
N THR A 44 -12.41 6.33 9.02
CA THR A 44 -13.64 7.07 8.73
C THR A 44 -13.42 8.20 7.71
N LEU A 45 -14.50 8.72 7.12
CA LEU A 45 -14.45 9.92 6.26
C LEU A 45 -14.02 11.16 7.04
N GLU A 46 -14.32 11.24 8.33
CA GLU A 46 -13.89 12.35 9.19
C GLU A 46 -12.36 12.31 9.39
N GLU A 47 -11.79 11.13 9.65
CA GLU A 47 -10.34 10.96 9.77
C GLU A 47 -9.62 11.23 8.44
N LEU A 48 -10.21 10.87 7.30
CA LEU A 48 -9.64 11.25 5.99
C LEU A 48 -9.65 12.76 5.77
N ALA A 49 -10.67 13.47 6.27
CA ALA A 49 -10.74 14.93 6.18
C ALA A 49 -9.77 15.62 7.17
N ASN A 50 -9.63 15.06 8.37
CA ASN A 50 -8.83 15.59 9.47
C ASN A 50 -8.04 14.45 10.15
N PRO A 51 -6.95 13.96 9.52
CA PRO A 51 -6.22 12.81 10.04
C PRO A 51 -5.64 13.06 11.43
N PRO A 52 -5.65 12.04 12.31
CA PRO A 52 -4.91 12.08 13.57
C PRO A 52 -3.43 12.39 13.32
N ALA A 53 -2.78 13.10 14.23
CA ALA A 53 -1.36 13.47 14.09
C ALA A 53 -0.43 12.26 13.97
N SER A 54 -0.80 11.12 14.54
CA SER A 54 -0.07 9.84 14.49
C SER A 54 -0.17 9.13 13.15
N ASP A 55 -1.13 9.51 12.31
CA ASP A 55 -1.51 8.77 11.13
C ASP A 55 -1.10 9.45 9.83
N TRP A 56 -0.94 8.63 8.78
CA TRP A 56 -0.67 9.08 7.42
C TRP A 56 -1.53 8.27 6.44
N LEU A 57 -2.81 8.68 6.28
CA LEU A 57 -3.85 7.86 5.66
C LEU A 57 -3.89 7.92 4.14
N MET A 58 -3.26 8.92 3.55
CA MET A 58 -3.25 9.17 2.11
C MET A 58 -1.96 9.85 1.65
N TRP A 59 -1.78 9.98 0.33
CA TRP A 59 -0.66 10.72 -0.23
C TRP A 59 -0.59 12.15 0.32
N ARG A 60 0.60 12.55 0.78
CA ARG A 60 0.86 13.84 1.44
C ARG A 60 0.08 14.08 2.74
N GLY A 61 -0.48 13.05 3.35
CA GLY A 61 -1.04 13.04 4.69
C GLY A 61 -2.44 13.64 4.81
N THR A 62 -2.74 14.72 4.08
CA THR A 62 -4.01 15.45 4.22
C THR A 62 -4.59 15.82 2.86
N PRO A 63 -5.92 16.08 2.73
CA PRO A 63 -6.56 16.43 1.47
C PRO A 63 -6.02 17.71 0.81
N ASN A 64 -5.43 18.63 1.58
CA ASN A 64 -4.79 19.85 1.05
C ASN A 64 -3.37 19.60 0.52
N ASN A 65 -2.85 18.38 0.62
CA ASN A 65 -1.55 17.95 0.10
C ASN A 65 -0.34 18.73 0.65
N TRP A 66 -0.38 19.18 1.89
CA TRP A 66 0.72 19.96 2.47
C TRP A 66 1.96 19.13 2.79
N ALA A 67 1.82 17.81 2.92
CA ALA A 67 2.91 16.91 3.30
C ALA A 67 3.63 17.34 4.58
N HIS A 68 2.86 17.83 5.54
CA HIS A 68 3.35 18.34 6.82
C HIS A 68 2.83 17.47 7.96
N SER A 69 3.74 16.96 8.78
CA SER A 69 3.39 16.31 10.04
C SER A 69 3.29 17.36 11.17
N PRO A 70 2.20 17.35 11.95
CA PRO A 70 2.09 18.22 13.12
C PRO A 70 2.86 17.71 14.35
N LEU A 71 3.52 16.54 14.25
CA LEU A 71 4.33 15.97 15.32
C LEU A 71 5.58 16.83 15.57
N ASP A 72 5.95 16.99 16.84
CA ASP A 72 7.07 17.82 17.31
C ASP A 72 8.13 17.06 18.13
N GLN A 73 7.96 15.72 18.27
CA GLN A 73 8.92 14.89 18.99
C GLN A 73 10.33 14.96 18.39
N ILE A 74 10.43 15.14 17.06
CA ILE A 74 11.70 15.38 16.38
C ILE A 74 11.75 16.85 16.00
N ASN A 75 12.75 17.55 16.50
CA ASN A 75 12.95 18.97 16.30
C ASN A 75 14.45 19.32 16.21
N LYS A 76 14.74 20.60 15.96
CA LYS A 76 16.14 21.08 15.80
C LYS A 76 17.04 20.85 17.01
N ASP A 77 16.48 20.65 18.20
CA ASP A 77 17.23 20.52 19.43
C ASP A 77 17.61 19.04 19.73
N ASN A 78 16.98 18.07 19.03
CA ASN A 78 17.21 16.65 19.27
C ASN A 78 17.46 15.81 18.00
N VAL A 79 17.36 16.41 16.80
CA VAL A 79 17.54 15.68 15.51
C VAL A 79 18.90 14.98 15.42
N ASP A 80 19.97 15.56 15.99
CA ASP A 80 21.31 14.97 16.00
C ASP A 80 21.41 13.70 16.87
N SER A 81 20.42 13.46 17.74
CA SER A 81 20.36 12.29 18.62
C SER A 81 19.59 11.11 18.00
N LEU A 82 19.04 11.25 16.80
CA LEU A 82 18.33 10.16 16.12
C LEU A 82 19.21 8.93 15.95
N ARG A 83 18.60 7.77 16.09
CA ARG A 83 19.22 6.46 15.86
C ARG A 83 18.33 5.64 14.94
N LEU A 84 18.95 4.78 14.13
CA LEU A 84 18.25 3.80 13.32
C LEU A 84 17.49 2.84 14.25
N ALA A 85 16.18 2.78 14.14
CA ALA A 85 15.34 1.84 14.88
C ALA A 85 15.33 0.46 14.19
N TRP A 86 15.07 0.44 12.90
CA TRP A 86 15.07 -0.76 12.05
C TRP A 86 15.33 -0.39 10.59
N SER A 87 15.55 -1.37 9.74
CA SER A 87 15.70 -1.20 8.29
C SER A 87 15.01 -2.34 7.56
N TRP A 88 14.42 -2.04 6.40
CA TRP A 88 13.75 -3.00 5.55
C TRP A 88 14.31 -2.99 4.14
N THR A 89 14.41 -4.15 3.50
CA THR A 89 14.83 -4.26 2.10
C THR A 89 13.60 -4.28 1.22
N MET A 90 13.42 -3.26 0.42
CA MET A 90 12.31 -3.18 -0.53
C MET A 90 12.59 -3.98 -1.80
N GLU A 91 11.54 -4.33 -2.54
CA GLU A 91 11.66 -5.00 -3.83
C GLU A 91 12.56 -4.22 -4.81
N PRO A 92 13.34 -4.91 -5.65
CA PRO A 92 14.12 -4.25 -6.69
C PRO A 92 13.25 -3.46 -7.65
N GLY A 93 13.63 -2.22 -7.94
CA GLY A 93 12.90 -1.38 -8.87
C GLY A 93 12.96 0.10 -8.51
N LYS A 94 12.19 0.90 -9.24
CA LYS A 94 12.08 2.34 -8.98
C LYS A 94 11.13 2.57 -7.81
N GLN A 95 11.69 2.88 -6.65
CA GLN A 95 10.94 3.19 -5.45
C GLN A 95 10.55 4.68 -5.42
N GLU A 96 9.26 4.95 -5.43
CA GLU A 96 8.68 6.29 -5.29
C GLU A 96 7.59 6.27 -4.20
N THR A 97 7.71 5.34 -3.28
CA THR A 97 6.71 4.98 -2.26
C THR A 97 6.48 6.13 -1.28
N THR A 98 5.23 6.40 -1.00
CA THR A 98 4.80 7.11 0.20
C THR A 98 4.20 6.08 1.16
N PRO A 99 4.87 5.76 2.28
CA PRO A 99 4.30 4.89 3.29
C PRO A 99 3.01 5.49 3.86
N LEU A 100 2.02 4.64 4.12
CA LEU A 100 0.82 4.99 4.88
C LEU A 100 0.96 4.41 6.29
N VAL A 101 0.44 5.09 7.28
CA VAL A 101 0.50 4.63 8.68
C VAL A 101 -0.87 4.81 9.33
N HIS A 102 -1.34 3.76 9.98
CA HIS A 102 -2.55 3.78 10.80
C HIS A 102 -2.50 2.69 11.86
N ASP A 103 -2.89 3.02 13.09
CA ASP A 103 -2.89 2.09 14.25
C ASP A 103 -1.58 1.32 14.44
N GLY A 104 -0.43 1.97 14.15
CA GLY A 104 0.90 1.35 14.27
C GLY A 104 1.26 0.40 13.12
N ILE A 105 0.40 0.21 12.13
CA ILE A 105 0.70 -0.53 10.91
C ILE A 105 1.24 0.43 9.85
N MET A 106 2.35 0.08 9.23
CA MET A 106 2.89 0.79 8.07
C MET A 106 2.64 -0.01 6.80
N PHE A 107 1.95 0.59 5.85
CA PHE A 107 1.67 0.02 4.52
C PHE A 107 2.66 0.61 3.51
N LEU A 108 3.32 -0.27 2.78
CA LEU A 108 4.40 0.06 1.84
C LEU A 108 4.00 -0.33 0.41
N PRO A 109 3.38 0.56 -0.38
CA PRO A 109 3.24 0.34 -1.82
C PRO A 109 4.63 0.40 -2.47
N GLN A 110 5.09 -0.73 -3.03
CA GLN A 110 6.42 -0.84 -3.62
C GLN A 110 6.37 -0.94 -5.13
N ALA A 111 7.55 -0.99 -5.74
CA ALA A 111 7.68 -1.18 -7.17
C ALA A 111 6.92 -2.42 -7.66
N CYS A 112 6.36 -2.34 -8.89
CA CYS A 112 5.66 -3.44 -9.55
C CYS A 112 4.40 -3.93 -8.83
N ASP A 113 3.69 -3.03 -8.15
CA ASP A 113 2.43 -3.31 -7.45
C ASP A 113 2.56 -4.40 -6.38
N PHE A 114 3.71 -4.43 -5.72
CA PHE A 114 3.94 -5.20 -4.52
C PHE A 114 3.61 -4.35 -3.30
N ILE A 115 2.82 -4.87 -2.39
CA ILE A 115 2.39 -4.16 -1.18
C ILE A 115 2.77 -5.01 0.03
N GLU A 116 3.37 -4.38 1.02
CA GLU A 116 3.64 -4.98 2.32
C GLU A 116 3.00 -4.17 3.43
N ALA A 117 2.54 -4.85 4.47
CA ALA A 117 2.24 -4.24 5.76
C ALA A 117 3.24 -4.74 6.79
N VAL A 118 3.76 -3.82 7.59
CA VAL A 118 4.73 -4.10 8.65
C VAL A 118 4.32 -3.39 9.93
N ASP A 119 4.76 -3.90 11.08
CA ASP A 119 4.72 -3.17 12.34
C ASP A 119 5.63 -1.94 12.22
N ALA A 120 5.06 -0.74 12.37
CA ALA A 120 5.79 0.50 12.22
C ALA A 120 6.88 0.69 13.30
N THR A 121 6.82 -0.03 14.41
CA THR A 121 7.74 0.12 15.54
C THR A 121 9.07 -0.65 15.35
N ASP A 122 9.04 -1.81 14.71
CA ASP A 122 10.20 -2.69 14.59
C ASP A 122 10.41 -3.31 13.20
N GLY A 123 9.48 -3.06 12.25
CA GLY A 123 9.55 -3.57 10.89
C GLY A 123 9.12 -5.03 10.74
N THR A 124 8.49 -5.64 11.77
CA THR A 124 8.00 -7.02 11.68
C THR A 124 6.95 -7.14 10.56
N PRO A 125 7.11 -8.08 9.59
CA PRO A 125 6.15 -8.28 8.52
C PRO A 125 4.81 -8.78 9.07
N LEU A 126 3.71 -8.22 8.56
CA LEU A 126 2.33 -8.59 8.93
C LEU A 126 1.67 -9.38 7.81
N TRP A 127 1.67 -8.84 6.60
CA TRP A 127 1.18 -9.48 5.39
C TRP A 127 1.82 -8.89 4.14
N GLU A 128 1.71 -9.59 3.02
CA GLU A 128 2.12 -9.12 1.70
C GLU A 128 1.04 -9.39 0.66
N TYR A 129 0.95 -8.51 -0.33
CA TYR A 129 0.17 -8.69 -1.54
C TYR A 129 1.08 -8.49 -2.75
N ARG A 130 1.04 -9.43 -3.67
CA ARG A 130 1.77 -9.35 -4.94
C ARG A 130 0.79 -9.51 -6.09
N ARG A 131 0.66 -8.45 -6.90
CA ARG A 131 -0.17 -8.54 -8.08
C ARG A 131 0.47 -9.50 -9.09
N ALA A 132 -0.29 -10.51 -9.51
CA ALA A 132 0.14 -11.37 -10.61
C ALA A 132 0.09 -10.56 -11.91
N THR A 133 1.24 -10.07 -12.35
CA THR A 133 1.35 -9.36 -13.63
C THR A 133 1.57 -10.35 -14.76
N VAL A 134 0.89 -10.12 -15.88
CA VAL A 134 1.23 -10.80 -17.14
C VAL A 134 2.66 -10.39 -17.56
N ASP A 135 3.49 -11.35 -17.91
CA ASP A 135 4.93 -11.19 -18.23
C ASP A 135 5.26 -10.18 -19.33
N HIS A 136 4.25 -9.56 -19.93
CA HIS A 136 4.36 -8.66 -21.08
C HIS A 136 3.81 -7.25 -20.83
N VAL A 137 3.49 -6.88 -19.60
CA VAL A 137 3.30 -5.46 -19.31
C VAL A 137 4.63 -4.81 -19.59
N ALA A 138 4.70 -4.11 -20.73
CA ALA A 138 5.91 -3.47 -21.25
C ALA A 138 6.68 -2.74 -20.15
N PRO A 139 7.96 -2.38 -20.35
CA PRO A 139 8.84 -1.76 -19.35
C PRO A 139 8.38 -0.34 -18.96
N LEU A 140 7.09 -0.18 -18.80
CA LEU A 140 6.49 0.95 -18.11
C LEU A 140 7.06 0.93 -16.70
N SER A 141 7.46 2.07 -16.24
CA SER A 141 7.96 2.28 -14.89
C SER A 141 7.18 1.42 -13.89
N CYS A 142 7.82 0.48 -13.22
CA CYS A 142 7.21 -0.29 -12.13
C CYS A 142 6.92 0.60 -10.89
N ALA A 143 6.88 1.92 -11.04
CA ALA A 143 6.63 2.80 -9.91
C ALA A 143 5.17 2.68 -9.45
N ASN A 144 4.98 2.36 -8.19
CA ASN A 144 3.74 2.58 -7.45
C ASN A 144 4.05 3.61 -6.36
N ARG A 145 3.33 4.74 -6.34
CA ARG A 145 3.67 5.85 -5.46
C ARG A 145 2.91 5.85 -4.15
N ASN A 146 1.68 5.40 -4.16
CA ASN A 146 0.83 5.49 -2.97
C ASN A 146 -0.47 4.71 -3.12
N GLY A 147 -1.13 4.51 -1.98
CA GLY A 147 -2.52 4.11 -1.86
C GLY A 147 -3.28 5.11 -0.99
N THR A 148 -4.49 4.74 -0.61
CA THR A 148 -5.31 5.43 0.38
C THR A 148 -5.99 4.41 1.27
N LEU A 149 -5.97 4.65 2.58
CA LEU A 149 -6.75 3.87 3.54
C LEU A 149 -8.18 4.41 3.60
N TYR A 150 -9.15 3.53 3.67
CA TYR A 150 -10.56 3.84 3.83
C TYR A 150 -11.30 2.68 4.47
N LYS A 151 -11.95 2.88 5.59
CA LYS A 151 -12.53 1.80 6.41
C LYS A 151 -11.46 0.74 6.71
N ASP A 152 -11.75 -0.51 6.43
CA ASP A 152 -10.86 -1.66 6.53
C ASP A 152 -10.14 -1.98 5.22
N GLN A 153 -9.98 -1.00 4.35
CA GLN A 153 -9.44 -1.17 3.00
C GLN A 153 -8.18 -0.32 2.77
N LEU A 154 -7.21 -0.91 2.08
CA LEU A 154 -6.14 -0.22 1.38
C LEU A 154 -6.45 -0.23 -0.12
N ILE A 155 -6.72 0.93 -0.70
CA ILE A 155 -7.05 1.08 -2.11
C ILE A 155 -5.83 1.55 -2.88
N ILE A 156 -5.45 0.82 -3.92
CA ILE A 156 -4.30 1.09 -4.80
C ILE A 156 -4.74 1.15 -6.27
N ALA A 157 -3.91 1.76 -7.09
CA ALA A 157 -4.07 1.73 -8.55
C ALA A 157 -2.83 1.09 -9.17
N THR A 158 -3.04 0.17 -10.12
CA THR A 158 -2.00 -0.73 -10.60
C THR A 158 -1.55 -0.41 -12.02
N ARG A 159 -0.34 -0.85 -12.38
CA ARG A 159 0.23 -0.60 -13.71
C ARG A 159 -0.46 -1.32 -14.85
N ASP A 160 -1.25 -2.37 -14.58
CA ASP A 160 -2.11 -3.04 -15.56
C ASP A 160 -3.51 -2.41 -15.68
N ALA A 161 -3.63 -1.14 -15.23
CA ALA A 161 -4.83 -0.30 -15.34
C ALA A 161 -6.04 -0.79 -14.55
N PHE A 162 -5.81 -1.32 -13.34
CA PHE A 162 -6.87 -1.63 -12.37
C PHE A 162 -6.83 -0.66 -11.19
N ILE A 163 -7.96 -0.54 -10.50
CA ILE A 163 -8.05 -0.13 -9.11
C ILE A 163 -8.32 -1.41 -8.32
N VAL A 164 -7.59 -1.59 -7.23
CA VAL A 164 -7.68 -2.77 -6.38
C VAL A 164 -7.85 -2.32 -4.94
N SER A 165 -8.80 -2.91 -4.25
CA SER A 165 -8.98 -2.77 -2.81
C SER A 165 -8.50 -4.04 -2.12
N LEU A 166 -7.65 -3.87 -1.12
CA LEU A 166 -7.15 -4.92 -0.25
C LEU A 166 -7.74 -4.73 1.13
N ASN A 167 -8.07 -5.81 1.81
CA ASN A 167 -8.35 -5.76 3.24
C ASN A 167 -7.08 -5.32 3.99
N ALA A 168 -7.18 -4.26 4.79
CA ALA A 168 -6.03 -3.64 5.46
C ALA A 168 -5.36 -4.56 6.50
N THR A 169 -6.08 -5.56 7.02
CA THR A 169 -5.55 -6.48 8.03
C THR A 169 -5.05 -7.81 7.48
N SER A 170 -5.42 -8.19 6.25
CA SER A 170 -5.02 -9.47 5.65
C SER A 170 -4.29 -9.38 4.32
N GLY A 171 -4.39 -8.23 3.62
CA GLY A 171 -3.87 -8.09 2.25
C GLY A 171 -4.70 -8.80 1.19
N GLU A 172 -5.82 -9.43 1.55
CA GLU A 172 -6.71 -10.09 0.60
C GLU A 172 -7.47 -9.09 -0.25
N VAL A 173 -7.68 -9.41 -1.54
CA VAL A 173 -8.47 -8.57 -2.44
C VAL A 173 -9.93 -8.59 -2.04
N THR A 174 -10.50 -7.42 -1.75
CA THR A 174 -11.94 -7.27 -1.45
C THR A 174 -12.73 -6.99 -2.71
N TRP A 175 -12.22 -6.14 -3.57
CA TRP A 175 -12.73 -5.89 -4.92
C TRP A 175 -11.61 -5.43 -5.85
N GLU A 176 -11.79 -5.63 -7.16
CA GLU A 176 -10.94 -5.03 -8.18
C GLU A 176 -11.78 -4.60 -9.39
N GLN A 177 -11.35 -3.51 -10.03
CA GLN A 177 -12.03 -2.95 -11.20
C GLN A 177 -11.02 -2.62 -12.29
N LYS A 178 -11.21 -3.20 -13.47
CA LYS A 178 -10.45 -2.85 -14.67
C LYS A 178 -10.91 -1.49 -15.20
N ILE A 179 -10.00 -0.54 -15.32
CA ILE A 179 -10.30 0.83 -15.73
C ILE A 179 -9.85 1.12 -17.16
N GLY A 180 -8.77 0.51 -17.58
CA GLY A 180 -8.16 0.76 -18.89
C GLY A 180 -7.58 -0.49 -19.53
N ASP A 181 -6.86 -0.27 -20.62
CA ASP A 181 -6.19 -1.32 -21.38
C ASP A 181 -4.67 -1.06 -21.42
N TRP A 182 -3.92 -1.80 -20.63
CA TRP A 182 -2.47 -1.70 -20.59
C TRP A 182 -1.80 -2.07 -21.92
N THR A 183 -2.45 -2.86 -22.80
CA THR A 183 -1.90 -3.26 -24.10
C THR A 183 -1.75 -2.08 -25.06
N VAL A 184 -2.51 -1.00 -24.83
CA VAL A 184 -2.39 0.27 -25.56
C VAL A 184 -1.64 1.35 -24.76
N GLY A 185 -0.97 0.95 -23.66
CA GLY A 185 -0.12 1.82 -22.87
C GLY A 185 -0.80 2.51 -21.68
N GLN A 186 -2.10 2.30 -21.46
CA GLN A 186 -2.79 2.84 -20.30
C GLN A 186 -2.34 2.14 -19.02
N HIS A 187 -2.01 2.89 -17.99
CA HIS A 187 -1.51 2.37 -16.73
C HIS A 187 -1.70 3.39 -15.60
N TYR A 188 -1.47 2.95 -14.38
CA TYR A 188 -1.33 3.85 -13.23
C TYR A 188 0.10 3.86 -12.72
N SER A 189 0.54 5.01 -12.23
CA SER A 189 1.80 5.19 -11.51
C SER A 189 1.61 6.01 -10.24
N GLY A 190 0.47 6.70 -10.13
CA GLY A 190 0.01 7.39 -8.93
C GLY A 190 -1.14 6.61 -8.30
N GLY A 191 -1.28 6.72 -6.98
CA GLY A 191 -2.38 6.08 -6.27
C GLY A 191 -3.67 6.91 -6.29
N PRO A 192 -4.79 6.27 -5.97
CA PRO A 192 -6.07 6.91 -5.83
C PRO A 192 -6.16 7.78 -4.58
N GLN A 193 -7.13 8.66 -4.54
CA GLN A 193 -7.56 9.35 -3.33
C GLN A 193 -9.03 9.06 -3.05
N VAL A 194 -9.38 8.91 -1.78
CA VAL A 194 -10.77 8.76 -1.36
C VAL A 194 -11.31 10.09 -0.86
N PHE A 195 -12.41 10.52 -1.45
CA PHE A 195 -13.11 11.72 -1.04
C PHE A 195 -14.63 11.47 -1.04
N ASN A 196 -15.26 11.71 0.10
CA ASN A 196 -16.69 11.55 0.29
C ASN A 196 -17.23 10.18 -0.22
N GLY A 197 -16.55 9.08 0.16
CA GLY A 197 -16.91 7.72 -0.23
C GLY A 197 -16.67 7.37 -1.70
N LYS A 198 -15.89 8.19 -2.41
CA LYS A 198 -15.53 7.95 -3.81
C LYS A 198 -14.02 7.84 -3.97
N VAL A 199 -13.58 6.83 -4.68
CA VAL A 199 -12.19 6.66 -5.14
C VAL A 199 -12.02 7.48 -6.41
N ILE A 200 -11.13 8.48 -6.39
CA ILE A 200 -10.83 9.33 -7.55
C ILE A 200 -9.41 9.03 -8.00
N THR A 201 -9.23 8.79 -9.30
CA THR A 201 -7.92 8.52 -9.87
C THR A 201 -7.80 9.03 -11.30
N GLY A 202 -6.57 9.31 -11.74
CA GLY A 202 -6.24 9.75 -13.10
C GLY A 202 -5.33 8.74 -13.80
N MET A 203 -5.67 8.38 -15.04
CA MET A 203 -4.92 7.44 -15.86
C MET A 203 -3.71 8.09 -16.52
N SER A 204 -2.61 7.36 -16.59
CA SER A 204 -1.40 7.66 -17.37
C SER A 204 -1.38 6.92 -18.71
N GLY A 205 -0.46 7.28 -19.62
CA GLY A 205 -0.29 6.59 -20.91
C GLY A 205 -0.97 7.28 -22.09
N CYS A 206 -1.38 8.54 -21.95
CA CYS A 206 -2.11 9.31 -22.96
C CYS A 206 -1.25 9.87 -24.10
N TYR A 207 0.03 9.62 -24.10
CA TYR A 207 0.96 10.13 -25.11
C TYR A 207 0.97 9.32 -26.42
N TYR A 208 0.33 8.15 -26.46
CA TYR A 208 0.16 7.39 -27.69
C TYR A 208 -1.00 7.95 -28.53
N ILE A 209 -0.85 7.86 -29.86
CA ILE A 209 -1.91 8.28 -30.78
C ILE A 209 -3.15 7.41 -30.57
N ASN A 210 -4.33 8.04 -30.57
CA ASN A 210 -5.63 7.40 -30.35
C ASN A 210 -5.85 6.79 -28.94
N THR A 211 -4.97 7.06 -28.00
CA THR A 211 -5.15 6.67 -26.61
C THR A 211 -5.77 7.83 -25.84
N SER A 212 -6.94 7.64 -25.28
CA SER A 212 -7.55 8.60 -24.35
C SER A 212 -7.11 8.28 -22.93
N CYS A 213 -6.92 9.30 -22.13
CA CYS A 213 -6.84 9.20 -20.69
C CYS A 213 -8.04 9.86 -20.05
N TRP A 214 -8.31 9.49 -18.84
CA TRP A 214 -9.45 9.98 -18.09
C TRP A 214 -9.17 10.10 -16.62
N ILE A 215 -9.99 10.91 -15.97
CA ILE A 215 -10.18 10.89 -14.53
C ILE A 215 -11.46 10.10 -14.28
N THR A 216 -11.46 9.18 -13.35
CA THR A 216 -12.61 8.39 -12.96
C THR A 216 -12.94 8.56 -11.48
N ALA A 217 -14.21 8.39 -11.13
CA ALA A 217 -14.64 8.20 -9.76
C ALA A 217 -15.39 6.87 -9.64
N HIS A 218 -15.10 6.17 -8.57
CA HIS A 218 -15.70 4.87 -8.25
C HIS A 218 -16.28 4.91 -6.84
N ASP A 219 -17.29 4.12 -6.58
CA ASP A 219 -17.76 3.86 -5.23
C ASP A 219 -16.65 3.17 -4.44
N ALA A 220 -16.31 3.70 -3.27
CA ALA A 220 -15.16 3.20 -2.50
C ALA A 220 -15.42 1.85 -1.83
N ASP A 221 -16.68 1.45 -1.67
CA ASP A 221 -17.05 0.18 -1.05
C ASP A 221 -17.11 -0.97 -2.08
N THR A 222 -17.45 -0.66 -3.32
CA THR A 222 -17.74 -1.68 -4.36
C THR A 222 -16.81 -1.64 -5.56
N GLY A 223 -16.12 -0.52 -5.79
CA GLY A 223 -15.32 -0.28 -7.00
C GLY A 223 -16.15 0.10 -8.22
N GLU A 224 -17.49 0.17 -8.15
CA GLU A 224 -18.35 0.52 -9.26
C GLU A 224 -18.02 1.92 -9.82
N GLU A 225 -17.85 2.04 -11.14
CA GLU A 225 -17.57 3.32 -11.78
C GLU A 225 -18.80 4.22 -11.75
N LEU A 226 -18.68 5.39 -11.11
CA LEU A 226 -19.75 6.37 -10.98
C LEU A 226 -19.74 7.39 -12.12
N TRP A 227 -18.56 7.81 -12.55
CA TRP A 227 -18.39 8.70 -13.69
C TRP A 227 -16.95 8.64 -14.24
N ARG A 228 -16.82 9.07 -15.50
CA ARG A 228 -15.57 9.18 -16.23
C ARG A 228 -15.52 10.48 -17.02
N THR A 229 -14.38 11.16 -16.99
CA THR A 229 -14.12 12.38 -17.77
C THR A 229 -12.85 12.23 -18.57
N ASN A 230 -12.91 12.41 -19.89
CA ASN A 230 -11.73 12.39 -20.76
C ASN A 230 -10.85 13.62 -20.50
N THR A 231 -9.54 13.41 -20.31
CA THR A 231 -8.55 14.50 -20.19
C THR A 231 -8.04 14.96 -21.56
N VAL A 232 -8.28 14.14 -22.60
CA VAL A 232 -7.99 14.44 -24.02
C VAL A 232 -9.29 14.29 -24.80
N PRO A 233 -10.24 15.25 -24.66
CA PRO A 233 -11.55 15.13 -25.28
C PRO A 233 -11.48 15.24 -26.80
N LYS A 234 -12.32 14.45 -27.48
CA LYS A 234 -12.45 14.45 -28.93
C LYS A 234 -13.42 15.55 -29.39
N ILE A 235 -13.44 15.81 -30.70
CA ILE A 235 -14.42 16.73 -31.31
C ILE A 235 -15.83 16.19 -31.02
N GLY A 236 -16.69 17.05 -30.48
CA GLY A 236 -18.06 16.70 -30.09
C GLY A 236 -18.22 16.16 -28.67
N GLU A 237 -17.13 15.91 -27.94
CA GLU A 237 -17.16 15.60 -26.52
C GLU A 237 -17.14 16.88 -25.67
N PRO A 238 -17.61 16.84 -24.40
CA PRO A 238 -17.49 17.97 -23.49
C PRO A 238 -16.05 18.50 -23.43
N ASN A 239 -15.86 19.80 -23.54
CA ASN A 239 -14.58 20.50 -23.60
C ASN A 239 -13.71 20.19 -24.84
N GLY A 240 -14.22 19.48 -25.85
CA GLY A 240 -13.50 19.19 -27.09
C GLY A 240 -13.13 20.44 -27.88
N GLU A 241 -13.89 21.52 -27.75
CA GLU A 241 -13.67 22.84 -28.36
C GLU A 241 -12.39 23.54 -27.82
N SER A 242 -11.93 23.19 -26.63
CA SER A 242 -10.70 23.76 -26.05
C SER A 242 -9.43 23.44 -26.87
N TRP A 243 -9.52 22.43 -27.76
CA TRP A 243 -8.45 22.05 -28.68
C TRP A 243 -8.49 22.82 -30.01
N GLY A 244 -9.50 23.69 -30.22
CA GLY A 244 -9.70 24.41 -31.48
C GLY A 244 -9.81 23.44 -32.67
N ASP A 245 -9.12 23.77 -33.77
CA ASP A 245 -9.16 23.00 -35.02
C ASP A 245 -8.23 21.78 -35.04
N VAL A 246 -7.60 21.39 -33.90
CA VAL A 246 -6.72 20.22 -33.85
C VAL A 246 -7.54 18.96 -34.11
N PRO A 247 -7.19 18.16 -35.17
CA PRO A 247 -7.90 16.93 -35.49
C PRO A 247 -7.75 15.88 -34.39
N ASN A 248 -8.74 15.00 -34.23
CA ASN A 248 -8.78 13.98 -33.19
C ASN A 248 -7.54 13.07 -33.16
N GLU A 249 -6.99 12.72 -34.32
CA GLU A 249 -5.81 11.88 -34.46
C GLU A 249 -4.51 12.57 -34.01
N GLN A 250 -4.53 13.88 -33.81
CA GLN A 250 -3.37 14.67 -33.32
C GLN A 250 -3.51 15.04 -31.84
N ARG A 251 -4.69 14.84 -31.23
CA ARG A 251 -4.93 15.15 -29.82
C ARG A 251 -4.29 14.11 -28.93
N ARG A 252 -3.32 14.56 -28.12
CA ARG A 252 -2.54 13.71 -27.21
C ARG A 252 -2.41 14.39 -25.86
N GLY A 253 -2.43 13.61 -24.82
CA GLY A 253 -2.10 14.08 -23.47
C GLY A 253 -0.60 13.95 -23.17
N GLY A 254 -0.22 14.56 -22.06
CA GLY A 254 1.05 14.26 -21.39
C GLY A 254 0.86 13.07 -20.42
N SER A 255 1.96 12.61 -19.82
CA SER A 255 1.96 11.63 -18.74
C SER A 255 1.78 12.33 -17.40
#